data_e589019804be99cc16fea9d41941938a
#
_entry.id   e589019804be99cc16fea9d41941938a
#
_cell.length_a   1.000
_cell.length_b   1.000
_cell.length_c   1.000
_cell.angle_alpha   90.00
_cell.angle_beta   90.00
_cell.angle_gamma   90.00
#
_symmetry.space_group_name_H-M   'P 1'
#
loop_
_entity.id
_entity.type
_entity.pdbx_description
1 polymer ?
#
loop_
_entity_poly.entity_id
_entity_poly.type
_entity_poly.pdbx_seq_one_letter_code
_entity_poly.pdbx_strand_id
1 'polypeptide(L)'
;MSEKELDSSNVEYTEEIKPEGYIKQLQWDMAIGLQEVDNLKPSKYLEKLLEDNVNGKLTIKQVEEELREYYIEKDKKQELNHNELECDFVSTRIVELLDKNNFELSVDYLKYVHKYLFQDVYEFAGEFRNIDFSKHEKILNNDSVAYGDCKTLKESLEYDISLEKEKNYKNMNIAEVINNITKFSSSIWQVHPFREGNTRTTALFIEKYLISLGYEVDNTLFKDKSVYFRNALVRSNYFNNYLNIKEDSSYLVRFYENLLLGKNNNLHSQDLIVKELF
;
A
#
# COMPACT_ATOMS: atom_id res chain seq x y z
N MET A 1 55.68 9.09 25.00
CA MET A 1 54.70 9.56 23.98
C MET A 1 53.36 9.09 24.47
N SER A 2 52.56 9.96 25.04
CA SER A 2 51.24 9.65 25.57
C SER A 2 50.22 9.62 24.43
N GLU A 3 49.55 8.46 24.27
CA GLU A 3 48.35 8.34 23.46
C GLU A 3 47.28 9.25 24.05
N LYS A 4 46.83 10.21 23.25
CA LYS A 4 45.61 10.96 23.55
C LYS A 4 44.43 10.07 23.23
N GLU A 5 43.73 9.61 24.25
CA GLU A 5 42.36 9.10 24.10
C GLU A 5 41.51 10.20 23.45
N LEU A 6 40.95 9.92 22.29
CA LEU A 6 39.92 10.75 21.67
C LEU A 6 38.65 10.58 22.51
N ASP A 7 38.30 11.65 23.23
CA ASP A 7 37.05 11.76 23.96
C ASP A 7 35.87 11.80 22.96
N SER A 8 35.12 10.70 22.91
CA SER A 8 33.95 10.53 22.02
C SER A 8 32.66 11.14 22.56
N SER A 9 32.73 11.95 23.63
CA SER A 9 31.57 12.47 24.37
C SER A 9 30.94 13.77 23.82
N ASN A 10 31.42 14.32 22.69
CA ASN A 10 30.94 15.57 22.11
C ASN A 10 30.61 15.47 20.61
N VAL A 11 29.92 14.42 20.21
CA VAL A 11 29.28 14.42 18.88
C VAL A 11 27.88 15.02 19.05
N GLU A 12 27.71 16.29 18.68
CA GLU A 12 26.38 16.89 18.53
C GLU A 12 25.70 16.27 17.32
N TYR A 13 24.67 15.47 17.57
CA TYR A 13 23.78 14.99 16.53
C TYR A 13 22.73 16.08 16.27
N THR A 14 22.71 16.61 15.07
CA THR A 14 21.60 17.42 14.58
C THR A 14 20.59 16.50 13.90
N GLU A 15 19.37 16.49 14.41
CA GLU A 15 18.25 15.81 13.76
C GLU A 15 17.97 16.49 12.42
N GLU A 16 18.08 15.76 11.32
CA GLU A 16 17.83 16.27 9.98
C GLU A 16 16.31 16.33 9.75
N ILE A 17 15.70 17.48 10.06
CA ILE A 17 14.27 17.70 9.83
C ILE A 17 14.02 17.85 8.33
N LYS A 18 13.42 16.85 7.72
CA LYS A 18 13.00 16.91 6.32
C LYS A 18 11.95 18.02 6.13
N PRO A 19 12.07 18.87 5.09
CA PRO A 19 11.08 19.90 4.82
C PRO A 19 9.67 19.30 4.65
N GLU A 20 8.64 19.98 5.16
CA GLU A 20 7.25 19.52 5.08
C GLU A 20 6.81 19.22 3.63
N GLY A 21 7.18 20.06 2.68
CA GLY A 21 6.90 19.83 1.27
C GLY A 21 7.54 18.56 0.71
N TYR A 22 8.72 18.17 1.20
CA TYR A 22 9.35 16.91 0.81
C TYR A 22 8.54 15.69 1.31
N ILE A 23 8.08 15.74 2.57
CA ILE A 23 7.25 14.65 3.13
C ILE A 23 5.93 14.53 2.34
N LYS A 24 5.27 15.64 2.07
CA LYS A 24 4.05 15.67 1.25
C LYS A 24 4.28 15.10 -0.16
N GLN A 25 5.41 15.43 -0.78
CA GLN A 25 5.74 14.87 -2.09
C GLN A 25 5.85 13.34 -2.04
N LEU A 26 6.51 12.77 -1.01
CA LEU A 26 6.61 11.32 -0.84
C LEU A 26 5.24 10.66 -0.65
N GLN A 27 4.34 11.29 0.11
CA GLN A 27 2.98 10.80 0.30
C GLN A 27 2.19 10.79 -1.01
N TRP A 28 2.31 11.85 -1.82
CA TRP A 28 1.71 11.90 -3.15
C TRP A 28 2.30 10.89 -4.12
N ASP A 29 3.62 10.70 -4.09
CA ASP A 29 4.31 9.71 -4.91
C ASP A 29 3.79 8.29 -4.63
N MET A 30 3.62 7.93 -3.36
CA MET A 30 2.95 6.68 -2.99
C MET A 30 1.50 6.62 -3.44
N ALA A 31 0.73 7.66 -3.15
CA ALA A 31 -0.70 7.69 -3.40
C ALA A 31 -1.03 7.51 -4.88
N ILE A 32 -0.31 8.21 -5.77
CA ILE A 32 -0.48 8.09 -7.22
C ILE A 32 0.11 6.77 -7.73
N GLY A 33 1.28 6.37 -7.25
CA GLY A 33 1.90 5.11 -7.64
C GLY A 33 1.00 3.90 -7.35
N LEU A 34 0.28 3.89 -6.24
CA LEU A 34 -0.66 2.82 -5.91
C LEU A 34 -1.85 2.73 -6.89
N GLN A 35 -2.19 3.78 -7.62
CA GLN A 35 -3.27 3.72 -8.62
C GLN A 35 -2.86 2.92 -9.87
N GLU A 36 -1.54 2.79 -10.13
CA GLU A 36 -1.05 2.01 -11.27
C GLU A 36 -1.39 0.51 -11.21
N VAL A 37 -1.66 -0.03 -10.01
CA VAL A 37 -2.08 -1.44 -9.85
C VAL A 37 -3.38 -1.75 -10.61
N ASP A 38 -4.22 -0.73 -10.80
CA ASP A 38 -5.49 -0.80 -11.53
C ASP A 38 -5.44 0.01 -12.85
N ASN A 39 -4.22 0.36 -13.33
CA ASN A 39 -3.95 1.17 -14.54
C ASN A 39 -4.63 2.55 -14.52
N LEU A 40 -4.85 3.13 -13.36
CA LEU A 40 -5.43 4.46 -13.21
C LEU A 40 -4.34 5.52 -13.29
N LYS A 41 -4.72 6.70 -13.80
CA LYS A 41 -3.82 7.86 -13.90
C LYS A 41 -4.53 9.11 -13.39
N PRO A 42 -3.79 10.02 -12.73
CA PRO A 42 -4.35 11.27 -12.25
C PRO A 42 -4.78 12.16 -13.42
N SER A 43 -5.79 12.99 -13.16
CA SER A 43 -6.15 14.07 -14.06
C SER A 43 -5.07 15.17 -14.04
N LYS A 44 -4.97 15.95 -15.13
CA LYS A 44 -4.11 17.15 -15.15
C LYS A 44 -4.53 18.19 -14.10
N TYR A 45 -5.78 18.13 -13.66
CA TYR A 45 -6.27 19.02 -12.61
C TYR A 45 -5.71 18.63 -11.25
N LEU A 46 -5.71 17.32 -10.91
CA LEU A 46 -5.05 16.85 -9.69
C LEU A 46 -3.55 17.15 -9.70
N GLU A 47 -2.84 16.96 -10.83
CA GLU A 47 -1.40 17.26 -10.91
C GLU A 47 -1.10 18.70 -10.47
N LYS A 48 -1.95 19.66 -10.88
CA LYS A 48 -1.83 21.06 -10.46
C LYS A 48 -2.15 21.26 -8.98
N LEU A 49 -3.22 20.66 -8.47
CA LEU A 49 -3.61 20.77 -7.05
C LEU A 49 -2.55 20.16 -6.12
N LEU A 50 -1.93 19.04 -6.56
CA LEU A 50 -0.83 18.40 -5.87
C LEU A 50 0.36 19.37 -5.70
N GLU A 51 0.78 20.04 -6.78
CA GLU A 51 1.85 21.03 -6.70
C GLU A 51 1.53 22.16 -5.69
N ASP A 52 0.30 22.65 -5.70
CA ASP A 52 -0.15 23.67 -4.75
C ASP A 52 -0.23 23.14 -3.31
N ASN A 53 -0.59 21.87 -3.10
CA ASN A 53 -0.57 21.23 -1.77
C ASN A 53 0.87 21.02 -1.26
N VAL A 54 1.78 20.51 -2.09
CA VAL A 54 3.20 20.30 -1.74
C VAL A 54 3.87 21.64 -1.38
N ASN A 55 3.53 22.71 -2.11
CA ASN A 55 4.02 24.06 -1.85
C ASN A 55 3.32 24.79 -0.68
N GLY A 56 2.40 24.12 0.03
CA GLY A 56 1.69 24.68 1.17
C GLY A 56 0.65 25.75 0.84
N LYS A 57 0.26 25.92 -0.43
CA LYS A 57 -0.78 26.86 -0.85
C LYS A 57 -2.18 26.32 -0.57
N LEU A 58 -2.36 25.01 -0.65
CA LEU A 58 -3.61 24.31 -0.37
C LEU A 58 -3.40 23.27 0.72
N THR A 59 -4.37 23.12 1.60
CA THR A 59 -4.48 21.98 2.50
C THR A 59 -5.05 20.78 1.73
N ILE A 60 -4.84 19.56 2.23
CA ILE A 60 -5.39 18.36 1.58
C ILE A 60 -6.93 18.38 1.51
N LYS A 61 -7.59 19.00 2.48
CA LYS A 61 -9.04 19.20 2.46
C LYS A 61 -9.49 20.14 1.35
N GLN A 62 -8.77 21.23 1.14
CA GLN A 62 -9.04 22.13 0.01
C GLN A 62 -8.82 21.44 -1.33
N VAL A 63 -7.80 20.57 -1.44
CA VAL A 63 -7.63 19.74 -2.65
C VAL A 63 -8.86 18.88 -2.90
N GLU A 64 -9.42 18.20 -1.87
CA GLU A 64 -10.62 17.39 -2.04
C GLU A 64 -11.86 18.24 -2.38
N GLU A 65 -12.01 19.43 -1.80
CA GLU A 65 -13.09 20.37 -2.12
C GLU A 65 -13.02 20.83 -3.59
N GLU A 66 -11.84 21.23 -4.07
CA GLU A 66 -11.60 21.62 -5.46
C GLU A 66 -11.91 20.47 -6.44
N LEU A 67 -11.51 19.23 -6.10
CA LEU A 67 -11.83 18.06 -6.91
C LEU A 67 -13.35 17.80 -6.96
N ARG A 68 -14.07 17.98 -5.86
CA ARG A 68 -15.54 17.83 -5.83
C ARG A 68 -16.21 18.80 -6.78
N GLU A 69 -15.82 20.08 -6.75
CA GLU A 69 -16.36 21.09 -7.64
C GLU A 69 -16.02 20.77 -9.10
N TYR A 70 -14.79 20.40 -9.39
CA TYR A 70 -14.33 20.03 -10.72
C TYR A 70 -15.15 18.87 -11.32
N TYR A 71 -15.35 17.78 -10.56
CA TYR A 71 -16.07 16.62 -11.05
C TYR A 71 -17.60 16.85 -11.14
N ILE A 72 -18.19 17.69 -10.29
CA ILE A 72 -19.59 18.15 -10.45
C ILE A 72 -19.78 18.91 -11.78
N GLU A 73 -18.83 19.78 -12.14
CA GLU A 73 -18.89 20.49 -13.42
C GLU A 73 -18.67 19.56 -14.64
N LYS A 74 -17.79 18.57 -14.51
CA LYS A 74 -17.58 17.54 -15.53
C LYS A 74 -18.82 16.68 -15.76
N ASP A 75 -19.49 16.28 -14.70
CA ASP A 75 -20.73 15.49 -14.76
C ASP A 75 -21.85 16.27 -15.47
N LYS A 76 -22.06 17.54 -15.08
CA LYS A 76 -23.04 18.41 -15.75
C LYS A 76 -22.80 18.53 -17.26
N LYS A 77 -21.54 18.49 -17.70
CA LYS A 77 -21.15 18.56 -19.12
C LYS A 77 -21.16 17.19 -19.81
N GLN A 78 -21.44 16.10 -19.09
CA GLN A 78 -21.33 14.72 -19.57
C GLN A 78 -19.89 14.36 -20.04
N GLU A 79 -18.88 14.94 -19.40
CA GLU A 79 -17.45 14.73 -19.66
C GLU A 79 -16.78 13.95 -18.52
N LEU A 80 -17.54 13.30 -17.64
CA LEU A 80 -17.02 12.58 -16.49
C LEU A 80 -16.19 11.37 -16.92
N ASN A 81 -14.93 11.34 -16.47
CA ASN A 81 -14.05 10.19 -16.59
C ASN A 81 -13.96 9.50 -15.22
N HIS A 82 -14.62 8.37 -15.07
CA HIS A 82 -14.67 7.65 -13.80
C HIS A 82 -13.28 7.14 -13.34
N ASN A 83 -12.38 6.79 -14.27
CA ASN A 83 -11.04 6.34 -13.93
C ASN A 83 -10.19 7.48 -13.34
N GLU A 84 -10.28 8.68 -13.93
CA GLU A 84 -9.62 9.88 -13.39
C GLU A 84 -10.22 10.25 -12.03
N LEU A 85 -11.56 10.26 -11.92
CA LEU A 85 -12.26 10.54 -10.67
C LEU A 85 -11.80 9.60 -9.55
N GLU A 86 -11.78 8.30 -9.82
CA GLU A 86 -11.29 7.30 -8.85
C GLU A 86 -9.85 7.58 -8.45
N CYS A 87 -8.96 7.75 -9.43
CA CYS A 87 -7.55 8.04 -9.18
C CYS A 87 -7.38 9.27 -8.30
N ASP A 88 -8.04 10.37 -8.63
CA ASP A 88 -7.88 11.65 -7.97
C ASP A 88 -8.38 11.62 -6.52
N PHE A 89 -9.60 11.13 -6.28
CA PHE A 89 -10.13 11.04 -4.92
C PHE A 89 -9.37 10.04 -4.06
N VAL A 90 -9.07 8.85 -4.59
CA VAL A 90 -8.36 7.82 -3.81
C VAL A 90 -6.96 8.28 -3.47
N SER A 91 -6.22 8.92 -4.40
CA SER A 91 -4.90 9.46 -4.12
C SER A 91 -4.94 10.56 -3.04
N THR A 92 -5.86 11.50 -3.14
CA THR A 92 -6.04 12.57 -2.14
C THR A 92 -6.31 12.00 -0.75
N ARG A 93 -7.16 10.98 -0.66
CA ARG A 93 -7.52 10.33 0.61
C ARG A 93 -6.41 9.46 1.19
N ILE A 94 -5.55 8.87 0.35
CA ILE A 94 -4.32 8.20 0.82
C ILE A 94 -3.42 9.22 1.51
N VAL A 95 -3.14 10.36 0.88
CA VAL A 95 -2.32 11.43 1.47
C VAL A 95 -2.90 11.89 2.80
N GLU A 96 -4.21 12.13 2.88
CA GLU A 96 -4.85 12.55 4.12
C GLU A 96 -4.76 11.48 5.23
N LEU A 97 -4.88 10.19 4.89
CA LEU A 97 -4.73 9.12 5.88
C LEU A 97 -3.29 8.95 6.34
N LEU A 98 -2.30 9.21 5.49
CA LEU A 98 -0.88 9.19 5.87
C LEU A 98 -0.54 10.31 6.86
N ASP A 99 -1.15 11.47 6.72
CA ASP A 99 -0.98 12.59 7.67
C ASP A 99 -1.60 12.31 9.07
N LYS A 100 -2.53 11.38 9.16
CA LYS A 100 -3.21 11.07 10.42
C LYS A 100 -2.41 10.04 11.23
N ASN A 101 -1.99 10.40 12.44
CA ASN A 101 -1.28 9.51 13.38
C ASN A 101 -2.23 8.53 14.11
N ASN A 102 -3.34 8.14 13.49
CA ASN A 102 -4.27 7.17 14.03
C ASN A 102 -4.07 5.82 13.33
N PHE A 103 -3.78 4.79 14.09
CA PHE A 103 -3.74 3.43 13.60
C PHE A 103 -4.22 2.48 14.69
N GLU A 104 -5.01 1.50 14.29
CA GLU A 104 -5.42 0.39 15.12
C GLU A 104 -5.25 -0.90 14.33
N LEU A 105 -4.54 -1.87 14.90
CA LEU A 105 -4.40 -3.19 14.30
C LEU A 105 -5.70 -3.98 14.52
N SER A 106 -6.71 -3.71 13.67
CA SER A 106 -8.05 -4.30 13.77
C SER A 106 -8.71 -4.47 12.41
N VAL A 107 -9.66 -5.39 12.34
CA VAL A 107 -10.53 -5.58 11.15
C VAL A 107 -11.34 -4.32 10.87
N ASP A 108 -11.83 -3.66 11.93
CA ASP A 108 -12.63 -2.46 11.79
C ASP A 108 -11.80 -1.31 11.21
N TYR A 109 -10.52 -1.20 11.57
CA TYR A 109 -9.65 -0.21 10.96
C TYR A 109 -9.33 -0.52 9.49
N LEU A 110 -9.14 -1.80 9.11
CA LEU A 110 -9.00 -2.20 7.71
C LEU A 110 -10.24 -1.81 6.88
N LYS A 111 -11.44 -2.05 7.44
CA LYS A 111 -12.72 -1.63 6.83
C LYS A 111 -12.83 -0.11 6.74
N TYR A 112 -12.41 0.60 7.78
CA TYR A 112 -12.39 2.07 7.79
C TYR A 112 -11.49 2.62 6.69
N VAL A 113 -10.27 2.08 6.54
CA VAL A 113 -9.34 2.47 5.46
C VAL A 113 -10.01 2.29 4.10
N HIS A 114 -10.56 1.10 3.82
CA HIS A 114 -11.25 0.85 2.55
C HIS A 114 -12.44 1.82 2.34
N LYS A 115 -13.28 1.99 3.37
CA LYS A 115 -14.41 2.91 3.29
C LYS A 115 -13.95 4.33 2.98
N TYR A 116 -12.93 4.79 3.69
CA TYR A 116 -12.43 6.16 3.54
C TYR A 116 -11.84 6.41 2.14
N LEU A 117 -11.07 5.44 1.61
CA LEU A 117 -10.49 5.57 0.28
C LEU A 117 -11.55 5.62 -0.82
N PHE A 118 -12.56 4.77 -0.74
CA PHE A 118 -13.47 4.48 -1.85
C PHE A 118 -14.89 5.03 -1.66
N GLN A 119 -15.16 5.77 -0.58
CA GLN A 119 -16.43 6.50 -0.47
C GLN A 119 -16.61 7.43 -1.67
N ASP A 120 -17.81 7.55 -2.19
CA ASP A 120 -18.14 8.29 -3.42
C ASP A 120 -17.58 7.70 -4.73
N VAL A 121 -16.76 6.63 -4.65
CA VAL A 121 -16.24 5.88 -5.82
C VAL A 121 -17.00 4.57 -5.98
N TYR A 122 -17.16 3.81 -4.89
CA TYR A 122 -17.87 2.55 -4.88
C TYR A 122 -19.02 2.56 -3.89
N GLU A 123 -20.20 2.10 -4.29
CA GLU A 123 -21.37 1.93 -3.41
C GLU A 123 -21.08 0.97 -2.25
N PHE A 124 -20.19 0.00 -2.46
CA PHE A 124 -19.78 -1.02 -1.48
C PHE A 124 -18.55 -0.62 -0.64
N ALA A 125 -18.17 0.66 -0.61
CA ALA A 125 -17.01 1.12 0.15
C ALA A 125 -17.10 0.74 1.64
N GLY A 126 -16.10 -0.01 2.13
CA GLY A 126 -16.06 -0.54 3.51
C GLY A 126 -16.91 -1.78 3.75
N GLU A 127 -17.55 -2.34 2.73
CA GLU A 127 -18.34 -3.56 2.86
C GLU A 127 -17.56 -4.78 2.36
N PHE A 128 -17.61 -5.86 3.12
CA PHE A 128 -17.05 -7.13 2.66
C PHE A 128 -17.85 -7.69 1.50
N ARG A 129 -17.18 -8.34 0.58
CA ARG A 129 -17.84 -9.05 -0.50
C ARG A 129 -18.70 -10.20 0.04
N ASN A 130 -19.78 -10.49 -0.63
CA ASN A 130 -20.72 -11.56 -0.31
C ASN A 130 -20.76 -12.66 -1.38
N ILE A 131 -19.79 -12.63 -2.30
CA ILE A 131 -19.62 -13.63 -3.37
C ILE A 131 -18.17 -14.06 -3.45
N ASP A 132 -17.93 -15.30 -3.86
CA ASP A 132 -16.63 -15.77 -4.26
C ASP A 132 -16.37 -15.43 -5.73
N PHE A 133 -15.14 -15.12 -6.05
CA PHE A 133 -14.73 -14.80 -7.42
C PHE A 133 -13.26 -15.18 -7.66
N SER A 134 -12.88 -15.21 -8.92
CA SER A 134 -11.50 -15.35 -9.38
C SER A 134 -11.08 -14.10 -10.12
N LYS A 135 -9.81 -13.70 -10.01
CA LYS A 135 -9.23 -12.64 -10.83
C LYS A 135 -8.20 -13.23 -11.77
N HIS A 136 -8.28 -12.87 -13.05
CA HIS A 136 -7.31 -13.31 -14.05
C HIS A 136 -6.00 -12.54 -13.91
N GLU A 137 -4.95 -13.25 -13.48
CA GLU A 137 -3.63 -12.67 -13.24
C GLU A 137 -2.73 -12.86 -14.47
N LYS A 138 -2.26 -11.75 -15.05
CA LYS A 138 -1.41 -11.79 -16.26
C LYS A 138 -0.11 -12.57 -16.02
N ILE A 139 0.50 -12.45 -14.86
CA ILE A 139 1.73 -13.17 -14.50
C ILE A 139 1.52 -14.68 -14.30
N LEU A 140 0.26 -15.12 -14.22
CA LEU A 140 -0.18 -16.51 -14.08
C LEU A 140 -0.87 -17.03 -15.35
N ASN A 141 -0.62 -16.42 -16.51
CA ASN A 141 -1.30 -16.79 -17.76
C ASN A 141 -2.85 -16.83 -17.62
N ASN A 142 -3.40 -15.84 -16.94
CA ASN A 142 -4.83 -15.72 -16.60
C ASN A 142 -5.37 -16.76 -15.59
N ASP A 143 -4.51 -17.53 -14.94
CA ASP A 143 -4.93 -18.28 -13.74
C ASP A 143 -5.13 -17.33 -12.55
N SER A 144 -5.67 -17.81 -11.45
CA SER A 144 -6.09 -17.03 -10.29
C SER A 144 -5.48 -17.55 -8.99
N VAL A 145 -5.26 -16.65 -8.05
CA VAL A 145 -5.03 -17.01 -6.65
C VAL A 145 -6.33 -17.52 -6.03
N ALA A 146 -6.24 -18.50 -5.14
CA ALA A 146 -7.35 -18.90 -4.29
C ALA A 146 -7.56 -17.85 -3.17
N TYR A 147 -8.63 -17.07 -3.28
CA TYR A 147 -9.03 -16.09 -2.27
C TYR A 147 -9.84 -16.75 -1.14
N GLY A 148 -9.98 -16.04 -0.01
CA GLY A 148 -10.78 -16.49 1.13
C GLY A 148 -12.25 -16.74 0.77
N ASP A 149 -12.93 -17.65 1.48
CA ASP A 149 -14.37 -17.89 1.36
C ASP A 149 -15.15 -16.66 1.84
N CYS A 150 -16.08 -16.16 1.03
CA CYS A 150 -16.87 -14.96 1.35
C CYS A 150 -17.69 -15.07 2.64
N LYS A 151 -17.94 -16.27 3.14
CA LYS A 151 -18.70 -16.53 4.37
C LYS A 151 -17.85 -16.40 5.63
N THR A 152 -16.53 -16.45 5.52
CA THR A 152 -15.58 -16.47 6.66
C THR A 152 -14.53 -15.37 6.61
N LEU A 153 -14.75 -14.33 5.79
CA LEU A 153 -13.76 -13.24 5.60
C LEU A 153 -13.41 -12.54 6.91
N LYS A 154 -14.43 -12.25 7.72
CA LYS A 154 -14.22 -11.55 8.98
C LYS A 154 -13.42 -12.41 9.96
N GLU A 155 -13.82 -13.65 10.13
CA GLU A 155 -13.16 -14.63 11.01
C GLU A 155 -11.71 -14.87 10.58
N SER A 156 -11.46 -14.98 9.27
CA SER A 156 -10.11 -15.14 8.73
C SER A 156 -9.23 -13.92 9.04
N LEU A 157 -9.74 -12.71 8.82
CA LEU A 157 -9.02 -11.48 9.16
C LEU A 157 -8.79 -11.33 10.67
N GLU A 158 -9.79 -11.64 11.51
CA GLU A 158 -9.67 -11.60 12.97
C GLU A 158 -8.60 -12.59 13.45
N TYR A 159 -8.53 -13.77 12.85
CA TYR A 159 -7.52 -14.77 13.14
C TYR A 159 -6.10 -14.25 12.79
N ASP A 160 -5.89 -13.77 11.55
CA ASP A 160 -4.60 -13.27 11.11
C ASP A 160 -4.13 -12.08 11.96
N ILE A 161 -5.04 -11.14 12.27
CA ILE A 161 -4.75 -9.99 13.12
C ILE A 161 -4.45 -10.42 14.57
N SER A 162 -5.13 -11.44 15.08
CA SER A 162 -4.86 -11.94 16.44
C SER A 162 -3.45 -12.53 16.54
N LEU A 163 -3.02 -13.32 15.58
CA LEU A 163 -1.66 -13.86 15.51
C LEU A 163 -0.61 -12.74 15.36
N GLU A 164 -0.93 -11.69 14.64
CA GLU A 164 -0.04 -10.55 14.48
C GLU A 164 0.13 -9.76 15.77
N LYS A 165 -0.94 -9.59 16.56
CA LYS A 165 -0.92 -8.92 17.87
C LYS A 165 -0.05 -9.62 18.92
N GLU A 166 0.15 -10.92 18.80
CA GLU A 166 1.00 -11.70 19.71
C GLU A 166 2.50 -11.46 19.48
N LYS A 167 2.88 -10.84 18.36
CA LYS A 167 4.28 -10.62 18.00
C LYS A 167 4.88 -9.43 18.73
N ASN A 168 6.09 -9.61 19.24
CA ASN A 168 6.87 -8.56 19.89
C ASN A 168 8.02 -8.07 19.00
N TYR A 169 7.71 -7.15 18.10
CA TYR A 169 8.65 -6.60 17.13
C TYR A 169 9.88 -5.92 17.77
N LYS A 170 9.77 -5.40 19.00
CA LYS A 170 10.91 -4.76 19.70
C LYS A 170 12.07 -5.72 19.99
N ASN A 171 11.78 -7.01 20.07
CA ASN A 171 12.76 -8.04 20.36
C ASN A 171 13.25 -8.80 19.12
N MET A 172 12.75 -8.44 17.93
CA MET A 172 13.09 -9.11 16.68
C MET A 172 14.23 -8.39 15.96
N ASN A 173 15.09 -9.17 15.30
CA ASN A 173 16.00 -8.59 14.33
C ASN A 173 15.24 -8.19 13.05
N ILE A 174 15.84 -7.32 12.25
CA ILE A 174 15.14 -6.75 11.08
C ILE A 174 14.74 -7.81 10.03
N ALA A 175 15.48 -8.90 9.89
CA ALA A 175 15.12 -9.98 8.97
C ALA A 175 13.87 -10.73 9.45
N GLU A 176 13.73 -10.94 10.77
CA GLU A 176 12.52 -11.50 11.36
C GLU A 176 11.32 -10.57 11.17
N VAL A 177 11.52 -9.25 11.35
CA VAL A 177 10.50 -8.24 11.10
C VAL A 177 10.02 -8.33 9.65
N ILE A 178 10.93 -8.29 8.68
CA ILE A 178 10.60 -8.36 7.25
C ILE A 178 9.83 -9.64 6.93
N ASN A 179 10.27 -10.80 7.44
CA ASN A 179 9.58 -12.06 7.21
C ASN A 179 8.17 -12.07 7.81
N ASN A 180 7.98 -11.50 9.00
CA ASN A 180 6.67 -11.43 9.63
C ASN A 180 5.72 -10.48 8.89
N ILE A 181 6.19 -9.29 8.52
CA ILE A 181 5.39 -8.31 7.73
C ILE A 181 5.05 -8.88 6.36
N THR A 182 5.99 -9.59 5.72
CA THR A 182 5.73 -10.30 4.45
C THR A 182 4.57 -11.30 4.60
N LYS A 183 4.61 -12.15 5.62
CA LYS A 183 3.54 -13.13 5.88
C LYS A 183 2.22 -12.44 6.17
N PHE A 184 2.22 -11.47 7.06
CA PHE A 184 1.00 -10.77 7.47
C PHE A 184 0.35 -10.02 6.31
N SER A 185 1.11 -9.26 5.53
CA SER A 185 0.58 -8.56 4.36
C SER A 185 0.05 -9.52 3.29
N SER A 186 0.74 -10.65 3.08
CA SER A 186 0.31 -11.71 2.17
C SER A 186 -1.01 -12.33 2.60
N SER A 187 -1.15 -12.70 3.89
CA SER A 187 -2.37 -13.29 4.45
C SER A 187 -3.57 -12.35 4.34
N ILE A 188 -3.43 -11.09 4.80
CA ILE A 188 -4.51 -10.08 4.70
C ILE A 188 -4.95 -9.88 3.25
N TRP A 189 -3.98 -9.79 2.32
CA TRP A 189 -4.30 -9.62 0.91
C TRP A 189 -4.98 -10.86 0.31
N GLN A 190 -4.60 -12.08 0.72
CA GLN A 190 -5.21 -13.32 0.23
C GLN A 190 -6.67 -13.49 0.67
N VAL A 191 -7.02 -13.04 1.87
CA VAL A 191 -8.44 -13.01 2.30
C VAL A 191 -9.28 -12.25 1.27
N HIS A 192 -8.71 -11.20 0.67
CA HIS A 192 -9.32 -10.40 -0.41
C HIS A 192 -10.75 -9.97 -0.07
N PRO A 193 -10.93 -9.25 1.06
CA PRO A 193 -12.25 -9.09 1.67
C PRO A 193 -13.19 -8.18 0.89
N PHE A 194 -12.69 -7.33 0.00
CA PHE A 194 -13.49 -6.36 -0.75
C PHE A 194 -13.66 -6.77 -2.22
N ARG A 195 -14.65 -6.21 -2.90
CA ARG A 195 -14.87 -6.47 -4.33
C ARG A 195 -13.76 -5.88 -5.18
N GLU A 196 -13.32 -4.66 -4.87
CA GLU A 196 -12.21 -3.94 -5.52
C GLU A 196 -11.36 -3.20 -4.47
N GLY A 197 -10.19 -2.67 -4.85
CA GLY A 197 -9.34 -1.85 -3.99
C GLY A 197 -8.52 -2.60 -2.93
N ASN A 198 -8.51 -3.95 -2.94
CA ASN A 198 -7.81 -4.74 -1.91
C ASN A 198 -6.32 -4.45 -1.82
N THR A 199 -5.61 -4.32 -2.95
CA THR A 199 -4.16 -4.05 -2.95
C THR A 199 -3.85 -2.68 -2.37
N ARG A 200 -4.58 -1.64 -2.79
CA ARG A 200 -4.39 -0.25 -2.29
C ARG A 200 -4.67 -0.16 -0.79
N THR A 201 -5.78 -0.81 -0.35
CA THR A 201 -6.12 -0.88 1.08
C THR A 201 -5.07 -1.61 1.89
N THR A 202 -4.60 -2.78 1.41
CA THR A 202 -3.56 -3.56 2.11
C THR A 202 -2.26 -2.78 2.19
N ALA A 203 -1.81 -2.16 1.10
CA ALA A 203 -0.58 -1.36 1.09
C ALA A 203 -0.62 -0.25 2.14
N LEU A 204 -1.68 0.58 2.14
CA LEU A 204 -1.83 1.66 3.10
C LEU A 204 -1.98 1.16 4.55
N PHE A 205 -2.73 0.07 4.76
CA PHE A 205 -2.90 -0.53 6.09
C PHE A 205 -1.57 -1.01 6.66
N ILE A 206 -0.77 -1.73 5.85
CA ILE A 206 0.55 -2.25 6.28
C ILE A 206 1.53 -1.10 6.49
N GLU A 207 1.53 -0.07 5.65
CA GLU A 207 2.39 1.08 5.85
C GLU A 207 2.08 1.81 7.16
N LYS A 208 0.81 2.11 7.42
CA LYS A 208 0.42 2.71 8.71
C LYS A 208 0.77 1.81 9.89
N TYR A 209 0.70 0.50 9.73
CA TYR A 209 1.14 -0.45 10.74
C TYR A 209 2.65 -0.34 10.99
N LEU A 210 3.47 -0.32 9.94
CA LEU A 210 4.93 -0.16 10.06
C LEU A 210 5.29 1.15 10.76
N ILE A 211 4.66 2.25 10.37
CA ILE A 211 4.85 3.57 11.01
C ILE A 211 4.47 3.49 12.50
N SER A 212 3.37 2.81 12.86
CA SER A 212 2.94 2.64 14.26
C SER A 212 3.91 1.80 15.11
N LEU A 213 4.69 0.94 14.45
CA LEU A 213 5.78 0.18 15.07
C LEU A 213 7.08 0.98 15.19
N GLY A 214 7.13 2.20 14.63
CA GLY A 214 8.29 3.10 14.68
C GLY A 214 9.28 2.91 13.52
N TYR A 215 8.89 2.24 12.44
CA TYR A 215 9.74 2.12 11.25
C TYR A 215 9.58 3.33 10.34
N GLU A 216 10.69 3.80 9.79
CA GLU A 216 10.67 4.71 8.65
C GLU A 216 10.37 3.93 7.37
N VAL A 217 9.49 4.46 6.53
CA VAL A 217 9.06 3.83 5.29
C VAL A 217 9.45 4.72 4.11
N ASP A 218 10.17 4.16 3.15
CA ASP A 218 10.50 4.86 1.90
C ASP A 218 9.35 4.77 0.90
N ASN A 219 8.46 5.75 0.96
CA ASN A 219 7.26 5.82 0.10
C ASN A 219 7.57 5.99 -1.39
N THR A 220 8.79 6.40 -1.75
CA THR A 220 9.20 6.50 -3.17
C THR A 220 9.14 5.17 -3.89
N LEU A 221 9.28 4.07 -3.15
CA LEU A 221 9.24 2.73 -3.72
C LEU A 221 7.88 2.41 -4.36
N PHE A 222 6.78 2.88 -3.78
CA PHE A 222 5.44 2.65 -4.34
C PHE A 222 5.19 3.45 -5.62
N LYS A 223 5.89 4.57 -5.83
CA LYS A 223 5.79 5.36 -7.06
C LYS A 223 6.03 4.53 -8.32
N ASP A 224 7.08 3.70 -8.31
CA ASP A 224 7.53 2.96 -9.49
C ASP A 224 7.34 1.45 -9.37
N LYS A 225 7.00 0.93 -8.19
CA LYS A 225 6.99 -0.51 -7.88
C LYS A 225 5.67 -1.04 -7.30
N SER A 226 4.60 -0.27 -7.37
CA SER A 226 3.28 -0.71 -6.91
C SER A 226 2.77 -1.95 -7.65
N VAL A 227 2.97 -2.02 -8.96
CA VAL A 227 2.63 -3.20 -9.78
C VAL A 227 3.50 -4.40 -9.39
N TYR A 228 4.80 -4.19 -9.10
CA TYR A 228 5.65 -5.26 -8.57
C TYR A 228 5.12 -5.76 -7.22
N PHE A 229 4.79 -4.85 -6.30
CA PHE A 229 4.22 -5.19 -4.99
C PHE A 229 2.97 -6.05 -5.12
N ARG A 230 2.01 -5.64 -5.97
CA ARG A 230 0.81 -6.43 -6.27
C ARG A 230 1.15 -7.81 -6.80
N ASN A 231 2.04 -7.90 -7.78
CA ASN A 231 2.45 -9.16 -8.37
C ASN A 231 3.21 -10.05 -7.36
N ALA A 232 3.98 -9.46 -6.43
CA ALA A 232 4.63 -10.18 -5.35
C ALA A 232 3.62 -10.77 -4.36
N LEU A 233 2.52 -10.08 -4.07
CA LEU A 233 1.40 -10.61 -3.29
C LEU A 233 0.73 -11.79 -4.03
N VAL A 234 0.54 -11.69 -5.34
CA VAL A 234 0.04 -12.81 -6.16
C VAL A 234 0.98 -14.02 -6.05
N ARG A 235 2.30 -13.84 -6.22
CA ARG A 235 3.30 -14.92 -6.14
C ARG A 235 3.37 -15.56 -4.75
N SER A 236 3.19 -14.77 -3.71
CA SER A 236 3.20 -15.25 -2.32
C SER A 236 2.01 -16.17 -1.99
N ASN A 237 0.96 -16.15 -2.82
CA ASN A 237 -0.30 -16.86 -2.57
C ASN A 237 -0.71 -17.80 -3.70
N TYR A 238 0.08 -17.89 -4.77
CA TYR A 238 -0.23 -18.78 -5.88
C TYR A 238 0.49 -20.11 -5.77
N PHE A 239 -0.27 -21.20 -5.87
CA PHE A 239 0.26 -22.56 -6.00
C PHE A 239 -0.51 -23.34 -7.08
N ASN A 240 0.15 -24.31 -7.70
CA ASN A 240 -0.47 -25.24 -8.63
C ASN A 240 0.15 -26.62 -8.42
N ASN A 241 -0.59 -27.51 -7.78
CA ASN A 241 -0.12 -28.85 -7.42
C ASN A 241 0.13 -29.74 -8.65
N TYR A 242 -0.62 -29.54 -9.74
CA TYR A 242 -0.45 -30.33 -10.97
C TYR A 242 0.87 -30.04 -11.68
N LEU A 243 1.31 -28.78 -11.63
CA LEU A 243 2.56 -28.32 -12.22
C LEU A 243 3.69 -28.22 -11.18
N ASN A 244 3.44 -28.66 -9.94
CA ASN A 244 4.39 -28.54 -8.82
C ASN A 244 4.89 -27.11 -8.59
N ILE A 245 4.05 -26.11 -8.84
CA ILE A 245 4.32 -24.70 -8.55
C ILE A 245 3.95 -24.43 -7.11
N LYS A 246 4.90 -23.83 -6.36
CA LYS A 246 4.71 -23.44 -4.95
C LYS A 246 4.60 -21.93 -4.81
N GLU A 247 3.99 -21.51 -3.72
CA GLU A 247 4.02 -20.12 -3.26
C GLU A 247 5.47 -19.63 -3.12
N ASP A 248 5.71 -18.39 -3.55
CA ASP A 248 7.02 -17.77 -3.49
C ASP A 248 6.94 -16.36 -2.90
N SER A 249 7.21 -16.25 -1.61
CA SER A 249 7.24 -14.98 -0.89
C SER A 249 8.57 -14.21 -1.05
N SER A 250 9.57 -14.76 -1.72
CA SER A 250 10.90 -14.14 -1.84
C SER A 250 10.85 -12.79 -2.55
N TYR A 251 9.92 -12.61 -3.48
CA TYR A 251 9.70 -11.34 -4.19
C TYR A 251 9.16 -10.27 -3.25
N LEU A 252 8.22 -10.63 -2.38
CA LEU A 252 7.66 -9.70 -1.40
C LEU A 252 8.67 -9.36 -0.30
N VAL A 253 9.52 -10.32 0.12
CA VAL A 253 10.65 -10.07 1.02
C VAL A 253 11.60 -9.03 0.42
N ARG A 254 12.00 -9.15 -0.87
CA ARG A 254 12.85 -8.17 -1.55
C ARG A 254 12.22 -6.77 -1.56
N PHE A 255 10.92 -6.69 -1.75
CA PHE A 255 10.21 -5.42 -1.70
C PHE A 255 10.34 -4.78 -0.32
N TYR A 256 10.06 -5.52 0.75
CA TYR A 256 10.18 -5.01 2.12
C TYR A 256 11.62 -4.74 2.56
N GLU A 257 12.59 -5.48 2.05
CA GLU A 257 14.01 -5.16 2.26
C GLU A 257 14.40 -3.80 1.65
N ASN A 258 13.90 -3.51 0.45
CA ASN A 258 14.13 -2.21 -0.17
C ASN A 258 13.39 -1.11 0.62
N LEU A 259 12.13 -1.36 1.01
CA LEU A 259 11.28 -0.40 1.71
C LEU A 259 11.82 0.00 3.09
N LEU A 260 12.30 -0.97 3.87
CA LEU A 260 12.68 -0.77 5.27
C LEU A 260 14.19 -0.62 5.50
N LEU A 261 15.01 -1.10 4.58
CA LEU A 261 16.47 -1.09 4.71
C LEU A 261 17.16 -0.26 3.65
N GLY A 262 16.42 0.31 2.71
CA GLY A 262 17.02 1.01 1.56
C GLY A 262 17.90 0.10 0.72
N LYS A 263 17.68 -1.25 0.73
CA LYS A 263 18.40 -2.14 -0.16
C LYS A 263 18.02 -1.87 -1.61
N ASN A 264 18.89 -2.26 -2.52
CA ASN A 264 18.68 -2.11 -3.96
C ASN A 264 18.48 -3.48 -4.61
N ASN A 265 17.53 -4.27 -4.07
CA ASN A 265 17.14 -5.51 -4.73
C ASN A 265 16.45 -5.19 -6.05
N ASN A 266 16.70 -6.06 -7.05
CA ASN A 266 16.02 -5.95 -8.32
C ASN A 266 14.50 -6.25 -8.17
N LEU A 267 13.65 -5.29 -8.57
CA LEU A 267 12.19 -5.36 -8.52
C LEU A 267 11.61 -5.27 -9.94
N HIS A 268 11.96 -6.22 -10.82
CA HIS A 268 11.40 -6.32 -12.16
C HIS A 268 10.16 -7.22 -12.19
N SER A 269 9.02 -6.67 -12.61
CA SER A 269 7.75 -7.40 -12.69
C SER A 269 7.81 -8.62 -13.62
N GLN A 270 8.72 -8.64 -14.59
CA GLN A 270 8.92 -9.79 -15.49
C GLN A 270 9.46 -11.03 -14.76
N ASP A 271 10.20 -10.84 -13.66
CA ASP A 271 10.76 -11.94 -12.89
C ASP A 271 9.68 -12.73 -12.12
N LEU A 272 8.48 -12.13 -11.96
CA LEU A 272 7.35 -12.72 -11.25
C LEU A 272 6.46 -13.58 -12.15
N ILE A 273 6.71 -13.58 -13.47
CA ILE A 273 5.96 -14.41 -14.41
C ILE A 273 6.23 -15.89 -14.12
N VAL A 274 5.18 -16.67 -13.96
CA VAL A 274 5.26 -18.12 -13.77
C VAL A 274 5.38 -18.77 -15.14
N LYS A 275 6.61 -19.00 -15.58
CA LYS A 275 6.91 -19.47 -16.94
C LYS A 275 6.34 -20.84 -17.25
N GLU A 276 6.14 -21.67 -16.25
CA GLU A 276 5.56 -23.01 -16.35
C GLU A 276 4.09 -23.01 -16.81
N LEU A 277 3.45 -21.85 -16.77
CA LEU A 277 2.07 -21.66 -17.22
C LEU A 277 1.96 -21.19 -18.67
N PHE A 278 3.07 -20.84 -19.31
CA PHE A 278 3.17 -20.35 -20.69
C PHE A 278 3.86 -21.37 -21.57
#